data_cba9be49058af0cda230a6630bf7dbad
#
_entry.id   cba9be49058af0cda230a6630bf7dbad
#
_cell.length_a   1.000
_cell.length_b   1.000
_cell.length_c   1.000
_cell.angle_alpha   90.00
_cell.angle_beta   90.00
_cell.angle_gamma   90.00
#
_symmetry.space_group_name_H-M   'P 1'
#
loop_
_entity.id
_entity.type
_entity.pdbx_description
1 polymer ?
#
loop_
_entity_poly.entity_id
_entity_poly.type
_entity_poly.pdbx_seq_one_letter_code
_entity_poly.pdbx_strand_id
1 'polypeptide(L)'
;MNREIYILGETVLPPVVRLEAGEKRSAAFVVPRGVSGSFEVVYELAGEGAELDLTGVYACCGEQKVDFRITVRHLCAGCVSHQLFKGL
;
A
#
# COMPACT_ATOMS: atom_id res chain seq x y z
N MET A 1 3.70 -7.34 16.01
CA MET A 1 3.43 -6.38 14.93
C MET A 1 2.99 -7.15 13.68
N ASN A 2 1.84 -6.81 13.15
CA ASN A 2 1.29 -7.52 12.00
C ASN A 2 1.56 -6.74 10.72
N ARG A 3 2.19 -7.40 9.77
CA ARG A 3 2.39 -6.86 8.44
C ARG A 3 1.47 -7.58 7.46
N GLU A 4 0.69 -6.83 6.73
CA GLU A 4 -0.15 -7.38 5.67
C GLU A 4 0.67 -7.46 4.38
N ILE A 5 0.54 -8.58 3.66
CA ILE A 5 1.24 -8.77 2.40
C ILE A 5 0.21 -8.95 1.30
N TYR A 6 0.30 -8.12 0.29
CA TYR A 6 -0.59 -8.17 -0.87
C TYR A 6 0.22 -8.48 -2.12
N ILE A 7 -0.17 -9.55 -2.80
CA ILE A 7 0.46 -9.94 -4.07
C ILE A 7 -0.50 -9.55 -5.18
N LEU A 8 -0.11 -8.57 -5.98
CA LEU A 8 -0.95 -8.06 -7.05
C LEU A 8 -1.27 -9.17 -8.06
N GLY A 9 -2.56 -9.28 -8.38
CA GLY A 9 -3.04 -10.34 -9.26
C GLY A 9 -3.46 -11.60 -8.56
N GLU A 10 -3.07 -11.81 -7.31
CA GLU A 10 -3.44 -12.99 -6.53
C GLU A 10 -4.27 -12.62 -5.30
N THR A 11 -3.82 -11.60 -4.56
CA THR A 11 -4.52 -11.15 -3.35
C THR A 11 -5.52 -10.06 -3.72
N VAL A 12 -6.71 -10.14 -3.15
CA VAL A 12 -7.72 -9.10 -3.34
C VAL A 12 -7.31 -7.88 -2.53
N LEU A 13 -7.17 -6.74 -3.19
CA LEU A 13 -6.82 -5.49 -2.53
C LEU A 13 -8.05 -4.81 -1.94
N PRO A 14 -7.99 -4.34 -0.70
CA PRO A 14 -9.08 -3.55 -0.15
C PRO A 14 -9.16 -2.19 -0.87
N PRO A 15 -10.37 -1.71 -1.21
CA PRO A 15 -10.48 -0.42 -1.88
C PRO A 15 -10.10 0.75 -0.98
N VAL A 16 -10.48 0.68 0.29
CA VAL A 16 -10.18 1.72 1.28
C VAL A 16 -9.80 1.06 2.60
N VAL A 17 -8.72 1.53 3.19
CA VAL A 17 -8.30 1.10 4.53
C VAL A 17 -8.24 2.33 5.42
N ARG A 18 -9.00 2.29 6.52
CA ARG A 18 -9.07 3.40 7.46
C ARG A 18 -8.33 3.04 8.75
N LEU A 19 -7.44 3.93 9.17
CA LEU A 19 -6.71 3.80 10.43
C LEU A 19 -7.32 4.72 11.48
N GLU A 20 -7.60 4.15 12.64
CA GLU A 20 -8.14 4.89 13.77
C GLU A 20 -7.03 5.50 14.64
N ALA A 21 -7.40 6.25 15.67
CA ALA A 21 -6.44 6.91 16.54
C ALA A 21 -5.44 5.93 17.13
N GLY A 22 -4.16 6.25 17.03
CA GLY A 22 -3.09 5.43 17.57
C GLY A 22 -2.84 4.11 16.87
N GLU A 23 -3.56 3.82 15.80
CA GLU A 23 -3.40 2.59 15.05
C GLU A 23 -2.12 2.63 14.23
N LYS A 24 -1.35 1.53 14.28
CA LYS A 24 -0.15 1.37 13.48
C LYS A 24 -0.36 0.22 12.51
N ARG A 25 -0.13 0.47 11.23
CA ARG A 25 -0.33 -0.55 10.21
C ARG A 25 0.84 -0.59 9.24
N SER A 26 1.31 -1.80 8.94
CA SER A 26 2.34 -2.03 7.95
C SER A 26 1.79 -2.92 6.84
N ALA A 27 2.09 -2.58 5.60
CA ALA A 27 1.68 -3.37 4.46
C ALA A 27 2.81 -3.45 3.44
N ALA A 28 2.94 -4.61 2.80
CA ALA A 28 3.89 -4.82 1.72
C ALA A 28 3.12 -5.23 0.47
N PHE A 29 3.47 -4.61 -0.64
CA PHE A 29 2.86 -4.90 -1.94
C PHE A 29 3.92 -5.52 -2.83
N VAL A 30 3.61 -6.68 -3.39
CA VAL A 30 4.51 -7.39 -4.30
C VAL A 30 3.88 -7.39 -5.68
N VAL A 31 4.63 -6.93 -6.67
CA VAL A 31 4.21 -6.95 -8.07
C VAL A 31 5.04 -8.03 -8.77
N PRO A 32 4.49 -9.25 -8.93
CA PRO A 32 5.24 -10.34 -9.54
C PRO A 32 5.33 -10.18 -11.05
N ARG A 33 6.19 -10.98 -11.67
CA ARG A 33 6.30 -11.02 -13.11
C ARG A 33 5.01 -11.53 -13.75
N GLY A 34 4.66 -10.98 -14.90
CA GLY A 34 3.52 -11.42 -15.68
C GLY A 34 2.20 -10.80 -15.24
N VAL A 35 2.18 -9.99 -14.20
CA VAL A 35 0.99 -9.29 -13.78
C VAL A 35 0.86 -8.00 -14.56
N SER A 36 -0.34 -7.75 -15.10
CA SER A 36 -0.67 -6.52 -15.80
C SER A 36 -2.01 -6.02 -15.32
N GLY A 37 -2.24 -4.72 -15.40
CA GLY A 37 -3.50 -4.13 -15.05
C GLY A 37 -3.36 -2.90 -14.16
N SER A 38 -4.49 -2.40 -13.70
CA SER A 38 -4.55 -1.23 -12.83
C SER A 38 -4.99 -1.64 -11.45
N PHE A 39 -4.27 -1.16 -10.45
CA PHE A 39 -4.55 -1.45 -9.04
C PHE A 39 -4.54 -0.15 -8.25
N GLU A 40 -5.50 0.02 -7.36
CA GLU A 40 -5.57 1.21 -6.53
C GLU A 40 -5.98 0.85 -5.10
N VAL A 41 -5.31 1.46 -4.14
CA VAL A 41 -5.64 1.34 -2.72
C VAL A 41 -5.62 2.74 -2.11
N VAL A 42 -6.62 3.04 -1.29
CA VAL A 42 -6.72 4.31 -0.57
C VAL A 42 -6.56 4.03 0.92
N TYR A 43 -5.62 4.72 1.55
CA TYR A 43 -5.46 4.67 3.00
C TYR A 43 -5.92 6.00 3.59
N GLU A 44 -6.76 5.93 4.62
CA GLU A 44 -7.23 7.11 5.33
C GLU A 44 -6.73 7.08 6.76
N LEU A 45 -5.88 8.04 7.12
CA LEU A 45 -5.39 8.22 8.48
C LEU A 45 -6.39 9.11 9.21
N ALA A 46 -7.43 8.49 9.76
CA ALA A 46 -8.58 9.20 10.28
C ALA A 46 -8.46 9.58 11.76
N GLY A 47 -7.61 8.90 12.49
CA GLY A 47 -7.43 9.15 13.92
C GLY A 47 -6.07 9.77 14.22
N GLU A 48 -6.02 10.61 15.24
CA GLU A 48 -4.79 11.25 15.68
C GLU A 48 -3.76 10.21 16.10
N GLY A 49 -2.51 10.39 15.68
CA GLY A 49 -1.43 9.47 15.99
C GLY A 49 -1.40 8.20 15.18
N ALA A 50 -2.22 8.09 14.14
CA ALA A 50 -2.19 6.92 13.25
C ALA A 50 -0.87 6.89 12.47
N GLU A 51 -0.31 5.69 12.32
CA GLU A 51 0.94 5.48 11.60
C GLU A 51 0.77 4.42 10.53
N LEU A 52 1.29 4.70 9.34
CA LEU A 52 1.21 3.80 8.19
C LEU A 52 2.60 3.61 7.59
N ASP A 53 2.97 2.37 7.37
CA ASP A 53 4.24 2.02 6.76
C ASP A 53 3.98 1.11 5.56
N LEU A 54 4.30 1.59 4.37
CA LEU A 54 4.04 0.88 3.11
C LEU A 54 5.36 0.55 2.42
N THR A 55 5.49 -0.69 1.98
CA THR A 55 6.63 -1.16 1.22
C THR A 55 6.14 -1.80 -0.07
N GLY A 56 6.80 -1.49 -1.18
CA GLY A 56 6.47 -2.08 -2.47
C GLY A 56 7.70 -2.68 -3.12
N VAL A 57 7.52 -3.86 -3.72
CA VAL A 57 8.58 -4.54 -4.46
C VAL A 57 8.05 -4.88 -5.85
N TYR A 58 8.78 -4.46 -6.89
CA TYR A 58 8.42 -4.71 -8.28
C TYR A 58 9.38 -5.71 -8.89
N ALA A 59 8.84 -6.78 -9.44
CA ALA A 59 9.61 -7.75 -10.23
C ALA A 59 9.18 -7.65 -11.70
N CYS A 60 9.23 -6.45 -12.24
CA CYS A 60 8.82 -6.19 -13.62
C CYS A 60 9.90 -6.60 -14.60
N CYS A 61 9.49 -7.18 -15.73
CA CYS A 61 10.38 -7.60 -16.78
C CYS A 61 9.73 -7.35 -18.14
N GLY A 62 10.45 -6.66 -19.02
CA GLY A 62 10.03 -6.45 -20.39
C GLY A 62 8.81 -5.55 -20.55
N GLU A 63 7.81 -6.05 -21.25
CA GLU A 63 6.64 -5.25 -21.66
C GLU A 63 5.51 -5.23 -20.64
N GLN A 64 5.76 -5.70 -19.43
CA GLN A 64 4.74 -5.72 -18.39
C GLN A 64 4.28 -4.31 -18.07
N LYS A 65 2.96 -4.10 -18.09
CA LYS A 65 2.35 -2.80 -17.78
C LYS A 65 1.52 -2.92 -16.52
N VAL A 66 1.98 -2.28 -15.46
CA VAL A 66 1.26 -2.25 -14.19
C VAL A 66 1.06 -0.80 -13.79
N ASP A 67 -0.18 -0.42 -13.55
CA ASP A 67 -0.53 0.88 -13.00
C ASP A 67 -1.01 0.65 -11.58
N PHE A 68 -0.16 0.98 -10.62
CA PHE A 68 -0.46 0.80 -9.22
C PHE A 68 -0.44 2.14 -8.51
N ARG A 69 -1.57 2.52 -7.93
CA ARG A 69 -1.74 3.79 -7.24
C ARG A 69 -2.06 3.56 -5.77
N ILE A 70 -1.35 4.28 -4.93
CA ILE A 70 -1.66 4.32 -3.51
C ILE A 70 -1.93 5.78 -3.15
N THR A 71 -3.12 6.02 -2.60
CA THR A 71 -3.49 7.35 -2.11
C THR A 71 -3.51 7.30 -0.59
N VAL A 72 -2.83 8.24 0.04
CA VAL A 72 -2.83 8.35 1.49
C VAL A 72 -3.45 9.69 1.86
N ARG A 73 -4.53 9.65 2.62
CA ARG A 73 -5.23 10.84 3.09
C ARG A 73 -4.96 11.05 4.57
N HIS A 74 -4.41 12.20 4.90
CA HIS A 74 -4.20 12.60 6.29
C HIS A 74 -5.38 13.43 6.74
N LEU A 75 -6.31 12.81 7.47
CA LEU A 75 -7.54 13.46 7.90
C LEU A 75 -7.41 14.11 9.28
N CYS A 76 -6.34 13.79 10.00
CA CYS A 76 -6.09 14.33 11.34
C CYS A 76 -4.65 14.79 11.47
N ALA A 77 -4.39 15.67 12.41
CA ALA A 77 -3.05 16.08 12.75
C ALA A 77 -2.29 14.94 13.45
N GLY A 78 -0.96 14.96 13.37
CA GLY A 78 -0.11 13.98 14.04
C GLY A 78 -0.07 12.61 13.42
N CYS A 79 -0.60 12.46 12.21
CA CYS A 79 -0.54 11.20 11.47
C CYS A 79 0.78 11.12 10.68
N VAL A 80 1.34 9.91 10.61
CA VAL A 80 2.62 9.67 9.94
C VAL A 80 2.45 8.57 8.91
N SER A 81 3.00 8.77 7.72
CA SER A 81 3.06 7.73 6.70
C SER A 81 4.45 7.65 6.08
N HIS A 82 4.90 6.42 5.87
CA HIS A 82 6.15 6.13 5.18
C HIS A 82 5.88 5.22 4.00
N GLN A 83 6.47 5.52 2.87
CA GLN A 83 6.32 4.71 1.66
C GLN A 83 7.69 4.45 1.06
N LEU A 84 7.99 3.18 0.80
CA LEU A 84 9.25 2.77 0.19
C LEU A 84 8.95 1.75 -0.90
N PHE A 85 9.31 2.08 -2.13
CA PHE A 85 9.12 1.18 -3.27
C PHE A 85 10.46 0.89 -3.92
N LYS A 86 10.71 -0.37 -4.19
CA LYS A 86 11.96 -0.84 -4.83
C LYS A 86 11.65 -1.65 -6.07
N GLY A 87 12.37 -1.34 -7.16
CA GLY A 87 12.37 -2.16 -8.35
C GLY A 87 13.48 -3.20 -8.31
N LEU A 88 13.20 -4.34 -8.85
CA LEU A 88 14.19 -5.42 -8.96
C LEU A 88 14.58 -5.63 -10.43
#